data_152866a8387b3ac6f0f790ad26f42be5
#
_entry.id   152866a8387b3ac6f0f790ad26f42be5
#
_cell.length_a   1.000
_cell.length_b   1.000
_cell.length_c   1.000
_cell.angle_alpha   90.00
_cell.angle_beta   90.00
_cell.angle_gamma   90.00
#
_symmetry.space_group_name_H-M   'P 1'
#
loop_
_entity.id
_entity.type
_entity.pdbx_description
1 polymer ?
#
loop_
_entity_poly.entity_id
_entity_poly.type
_entity_poly.pdbx_seq_one_letter_code
_entity_poly.pdbx_strand_id
1 'polypeptide(L)'
;MSNEEFFFTSESVTEGHPDKVADAISDSILDSIMEKDKGCRVACETLVTTGLAFIAGEITTTCYVDMPEIVRNTIREIGYHSSQMGFDWQTCSVITSIDHQSPDIAQGVNVGEGLFKDQGAGDQGLMFGFATDETPELMPMPIMYAHKLCQRLSTVRKNGALDFLRPDGKSQVTIEYENGTPKRVDTIVIAAQHKPDISHEELKEAIIEEVIKKVIPKKYIDGDTRYFVNATGKFVVGGPMGDCGMTGRKIIVDTYGGQGSHGGGCFSGKDPSKVDRSASYMARHIAKNIVAAGLAKKCELQLAYSIGVAQPVSVMLDLMGTGVIPKRRVKEIILDVFDLRPGAIIEYLDLLRPIYKKTSAYGHFGRNGPEFSWEKTNMVDVLKEKAGI
;
A
#
# COMPACT_ATOMS: atom_id res chain seq x y z
N MET A 1 -20.04 31.26 -8.47
CA MET A 1 -19.68 29.91 -7.99
C MET A 1 -19.35 30.08 -6.52
N SER A 2 -20.03 29.36 -5.63
CA SER A 2 -19.68 29.38 -4.20
C SER A 2 -18.27 28.80 -4.07
N ASN A 3 -17.35 29.52 -3.41
CA ASN A 3 -16.07 28.92 -2.99
C ASN A 3 -16.39 27.73 -2.11
N GLU A 4 -16.08 26.53 -2.60
CA GLU A 4 -16.25 25.31 -1.82
C GLU A 4 -14.92 25.06 -1.09
N GLU A 5 -14.93 25.30 0.23
CA GLU A 5 -13.82 24.99 1.12
C GLU A 5 -14.15 23.73 1.89
N PHE A 6 -13.20 22.79 1.95
CA PHE A 6 -13.33 21.59 2.77
C PHE A 6 -11.97 21.09 3.25
N PHE A 7 -11.99 20.29 4.30
CA PHE A 7 -10.81 19.62 4.83
C PHE A 7 -10.85 18.14 4.50
N PHE A 8 -9.71 17.59 4.09
CA PHE A 8 -9.57 16.15 3.90
C PHE A 8 -8.36 15.62 4.67
N THR A 9 -8.54 14.47 5.32
CA THR A 9 -7.54 13.88 6.20
C THR A 9 -7.21 12.47 5.75
N SER A 10 -5.92 12.16 5.69
CA SER A 10 -5.43 10.78 5.53
C SER A 10 -4.40 10.45 6.59
N GLU A 11 -4.28 9.16 6.91
CA GLU A 11 -3.29 8.66 7.85
C GLU A 11 -2.33 7.65 7.19
N SER A 12 -1.18 7.48 7.80
CA SER A 12 -0.22 6.43 7.49
C SER A 12 0.43 5.90 8.76
N VAL A 13 1.09 4.76 8.64
CA VAL A 13 1.80 4.13 9.75
C VAL A 13 3.20 3.70 9.33
N THR A 14 4.11 3.57 10.31
CA THR A 14 5.48 3.11 10.04
C THR A 14 5.53 1.60 9.79
N GLU A 15 6.66 1.12 9.29
CA GLU A 15 6.93 -0.32 9.12
C GLU A 15 6.84 -1.12 10.44
N GLY A 16 7.02 -0.45 11.59
CA GLY A 16 6.94 -1.06 12.91
C GLY A 16 5.54 -1.08 13.53
N HIS A 17 4.53 -0.50 12.86
CA HIS A 17 3.14 -0.68 13.29
C HIS A 17 2.75 -2.16 13.23
N PRO A 18 2.03 -2.72 14.23
CA PRO A 18 1.71 -4.16 14.28
C PRO A 18 1.15 -4.73 12.99
N ASP A 19 0.16 -4.07 12.38
CA ASP A 19 -0.42 -4.53 11.12
C ASP A 19 0.60 -4.52 9.97
N LYS A 20 1.54 -3.56 9.94
CA LYS A 20 2.59 -3.49 8.92
C LYS A 20 3.73 -4.47 9.17
N VAL A 21 3.99 -4.83 10.41
CA VAL A 21 4.87 -5.96 10.75
C VAL A 21 4.27 -7.26 10.18
N ALA A 22 2.96 -7.47 10.36
CA ALA A 22 2.26 -8.63 9.80
C ALA A 22 2.31 -8.65 8.26
N ASP A 23 2.04 -7.53 7.61
CA ASP A 23 2.14 -7.39 6.15
C ASP A 23 3.56 -7.68 5.65
N ALA A 24 4.58 -7.13 6.33
CA ALA A 24 5.97 -7.34 5.96
C ALA A 24 6.41 -8.80 6.09
N ILE A 25 5.94 -9.50 7.12
CA ILE A 25 6.21 -10.94 7.30
C ILE A 25 5.56 -11.73 6.17
N SER A 26 4.27 -11.51 5.91
CA SER A 26 3.53 -12.22 4.86
C SER A 26 4.14 -12.02 3.48
N ASP A 27 4.51 -10.78 3.12
CA ASP A 27 5.16 -10.48 1.86
C ASP A 27 6.62 -10.96 1.79
N SER A 28 7.33 -11.03 2.91
CA SER A 28 8.68 -11.65 2.95
C SER A 28 8.65 -13.15 2.68
N ILE A 29 7.63 -13.84 3.18
CA ILE A 29 7.42 -15.27 2.88
C ILE A 29 7.08 -15.45 1.40
N LEU A 30 6.16 -14.64 0.87
CA LEU A 30 5.82 -14.65 -0.56
C LEU A 30 7.05 -14.44 -1.44
N ASP A 31 7.86 -13.42 -1.18
CA ASP A 31 9.06 -13.11 -1.96
C ASP A 31 10.07 -14.26 -1.91
N SER A 32 10.29 -14.85 -0.74
CA SER A 32 11.22 -15.96 -0.56
C SER A 32 10.79 -17.23 -1.31
N ILE A 33 9.49 -17.45 -1.47
CA ILE A 33 8.95 -18.55 -2.27
C ILE A 33 9.07 -18.22 -3.76
N MET A 34 8.65 -17.02 -4.16
CA MET A 34 8.61 -16.60 -5.57
C MET A 34 9.99 -16.51 -6.21
N GLU A 35 11.02 -16.21 -5.43
CA GLU A 35 12.42 -16.25 -5.89
C GLU A 35 12.82 -17.62 -6.41
N LYS A 36 12.26 -18.71 -5.83
CA LYS A 36 12.59 -20.11 -6.15
C LYS A 36 11.53 -20.77 -7.03
N ASP A 37 10.27 -20.35 -6.91
CA ASP A 37 9.12 -20.94 -7.59
C ASP A 37 8.15 -19.86 -8.04
N LYS A 38 8.27 -19.43 -9.30
CA LYS A 38 7.36 -18.44 -9.92
C LYS A 38 5.95 -18.96 -10.15
N GLY A 39 5.74 -20.27 -10.12
CA GLY A 39 4.44 -20.92 -10.26
C GLY A 39 3.67 -21.07 -8.95
N CYS A 40 4.24 -20.61 -7.84
CA CYS A 40 3.63 -20.73 -6.52
C CYS A 40 2.23 -20.12 -6.42
N ARG A 41 1.44 -20.66 -5.50
CA ARG A 41 0.16 -20.10 -5.08
C ARG A 41 0.26 -19.82 -3.58
N VAL A 42 0.13 -18.56 -3.21
CA VAL A 42 0.35 -18.09 -1.84
C VAL A 42 -0.80 -17.21 -1.41
N ALA A 43 -1.42 -17.58 -0.31
CA ALA A 43 -2.32 -16.78 0.50
C ALA A 43 -1.83 -16.92 1.94
N CYS A 44 -0.92 -16.03 2.34
CA CYS A 44 -0.22 -16.07 3.62
C CYS A 44 -0.69 -14.93 4.51
N GLU A 45 -1.23 -15.26 5.65
CA GLU A 45 -1.69 -14.31 6.66
C GLU A 45 -0.85 -14.45 7.93
N THR A 46 -0.58 -13.33 8.57
CA THR A 46 0.21 -13.25 9.78
C THR A 46 -0.56 -12.50 10.85
N LEU A 47 -0.55 -13.04 12.09
CA LEU A 47 -0.95 -12.35 13.29
C LEU A 47 0.27 -12.13 14.17
N VAL A 48 0.46 -10.91 14.67
CA VAL A 48 1.51 -10.59 15.66
C VAL A 48 0.91 -10.01 16.92
N THR A 49 1.45 -10.41 18.06
CA THR A 49 1.12 -9.87 19.38
C THR A 49 2.34 -9.97 20.28
N THR A 50 2.23 -9.68 21.58
CA THR A 50 3.35 -9.75 22.51
C THR A 50 4.08 -11.09 22.44
N GLY A 51 5.34 -11.07 22.00
CA GLY A 51 6.20 -12.24 21.95
C GLY A 51 5.80 -13.35 20.96
N LEU A 52 4.84 -13.12 20.06
CA LEU A 52 4.32 -14.13 19.14
C LEU A 52 4.14 -13.60 17.72
N ALA A 53 4.57 -14.39 16.74
CA ALA A 53 4.15 -14.30 15.35
C ALA A 53 3.50 -15.64 14.94
N PHE A 54 2.24 -15.60 14.49
CA PHE A 54 1.49 -16.75 14.01
C PHE A 54 1.21 -16.57 12.53
N ILE A 55 1.64 -17.54 11.72
CA ILE A 55 1.50 -17.54 10.26
C ILE A 55 0.51 -18.64 9.90
N ALA A 56 -0.52 -18.28 9.15
CA ALA A 56 -1.53 -19.22 8.64
C ALA A 56 -1.83 -18.94 7.18
N GLY A 57 -2.49 -19.87 6.51
CA GLY A 57 -2.96 -19.71 5.15
C GLY A 57 -2.69 -20.92 4.27
N GLU A 58 -2.86 -20.73 2.96
CA GLU A 58 -2.71 -21.77 1.96
C GLU A 58 -1.52 -21.46 1.04
N ILE A 59 -0.58 -22.40 0.99
CA ILE A 59 0.62 -22.29 0.16
C ILE A 59 0.82 -23.57 -0.64
N THR A 60 0.83 -23.45 -1.97
CA THR A 60 1.22 -24.51 -2.89
C THR A 60 2.48 -24.08 -3.61
N THR A 61 3.57 -24.81 -3.40
CA THR A 61 4.88 -24.53 -3.99
C THR A 61 5.71 -25.79 -4.12
N THR A 62 6.69 -25.78 -5.01
CA THR A 62 7.67 -26.85 -5.20
C THR A 62 8.94 -26.65 -4.37
N CYS A 63 9.08 -25.51 -3.68
CA CYS A 63 10.28 -25.19 -2.92
C CYS A 63 10.03 -25.21 -1.40
N TYR A 64 11.11 -25.35 -0.65
CA TYR A 64 11.13 -25.16 0.79
C TYR A 64 11.69 -23.78 1.16
N VAL A 65 11.06 -23.12 2.12
CA VAL A 65 11.55 -21.90 2.78
C VAL A 65 11.50 -22.06 4.29
N ASP A 66 12.50 -21.55 4.99
CA ASP A 66 12.54 -21.51 6.46
C ASP A 66 11.72 -20.32 6.96
N MET A 67 10.42 -20.53 7.16
CA MET A 67 9.51 -19.47 7.61
C MET A 67 9.94 -18.84 8.94
N PRO A 68 10.34 -19.59 9.99
CA PRO A 68 10.85 -19.00 11.22
C PRO A 68 12.03 -18.06 10.99
N GLU A 69 12.98 -18.41 10.12
CA GLU A 69 14.13 -17.56 9.81
C GLU A 69 13.69 -16.29 9.08
N ILE A 70 12.81 -16.40 8.08
CA ILE A 70 12.26 -15.26 7.34
C ILE A 70 11.55 -14.29 8.29
N VAL A 71 10.70 -14.80 9.18
CA VAL A 71 9.98 -14.01 10.19
C VAL A 71 10.94 -13.25 11.08
N ARG A 72 11.93 -13.94 11.65
CA ARG A 72 12.93 -13.32 12.55
C ARG A 72 13.75 -12.25 11.83
N ASN A 73 14.20 -12.52 10.61
CA ASN A 73 14.94 -11.55 9.81
C ASN A 73 14.10 -10.30 9.52
N THR A 74 12.82 -10.47 9.18
CA THR A 74 11.90 -9.35 8.93
C THR A 74 11.69 -8.51 10.19
N ILE A 75 11.45 -9.13 11.35
CA ILE A 75 11.30 -8.44 12.64
C ILE A 75 12.58 -7.67 13.00
N ARG A 76 13.77 -8.28 12.76
CA ARG A 76 15.07 -7.67 12.98
C ARG A 76 15.28 -6.43 12.12
N GLU A 77 15.00 -6.50 10.81
CA GLU A 77 15.16 -5.39 9.87
C GLU A 77 14.24 -4.21 10.20
N ILE A 78 13.03 -4.49 10.69
CA ILE A 78 12.10 -3.46 11.17
C ILE A 78 12.69 -2.74 12.39
N GLY A 79 13.41 -3.45 13.27
CA GLY A 79 14.12 -2.84 14.40
C GLY A 79 13.62 -3.28 15.77
N TYR A 80 12.92 -4.39 15.88
CA TYR A 80 12.54 -4.99 17.15
C TYR A 80 13.68 -5.88 17.68
N HIS A 81 14.62 -5.26 18.42
CA HIS A 81 15.88 -5.88 18.86
C HIS A 81 15.94 -6.17 20.36
N SER A 82 14.88 -5.91 21.11
CA SER A 82 14.92 -6.03 22.56
C SER A 82 13.58 -6.50 23.13
N SER A 83 13.65 -7.45 24.06
CA SER A 83 12.50 -7.92 24.83
C SER A 83 11.82 -6.82 25.66
N GLN A 84 12.51 -5.72 25.94
CA GLN A 84 11.92 -4.53 26.56
C GLN A 84 10.84 -3.85 25.70
N MET A 85 10.82 -4.14 24.39
CA MET A 85 9.75 -3.70 23.48
C MET A 85 8.56 -4.68 23.46
N GLY A 86 8.63 -5.78 24.24
CA GLY A 86 7.62 -6.84 24.27
C GLY A 86 7.52 -7.67 22.99
N PHE A 87 8.39 -7.39 22.02
CA PHE A 87 8.50 -8.09 20.75
C PHE A 87 9.96 -8.04 20.31
N ASP A 88 10.57 -9.20 20.08
CA ASP A 88 12.01 -9.34 19.85
C ASP A 88 12.26 -10.45 18.84
N TRP A 89 13.05 -10.17 17.82
CA TRP A 89 13.34 -11.11 16.74
C TRP A 89 14.01 -12.42 17.21
N GLN A 90 14.78 -12.40 18.29
CA GLN A 90 15.47 -13.58 18.82
C GLN A 90 14.54 -14.46 19.66
N THR A 91 13.68 -13.85 20.45
CA THR A 91 12.93 -14.53 21.52
C THR A 91 11.44 -14.72 21.22
N CYS A 92 10.88 -14.05 20.19
CA CYS A 92 9.47 -14.24 19.83
C CYS A 92 9.20 -15.69 19.41
N SER A 93 8.04 -16.21 19.80
CA SER A 93 7.54 -17.47 19.30
C SER A 93 7.11 -17.31 17.84
N VAL A 94 7.44 -18.29 17.00
CA VAL A 94 6.97 -18.37 15.62
C VAL A 94 6.20 -19.67 15.45
N ILE A 95 4.92 -19.55 15.14
CA ILE A 95 4.01 -20.72 14.94
C ILE A 95 3.48 -20.66 13.53
N THR A 96 3.43 -21.79 12.85
CA THR A 96 2.91 -21.90 11.48
C THR A 96 1.80 -22.93 11.40
N SER A 97 0.74 -22.62 10.64
CA SER A 97 -0.37 -23.51 10.27
C SER A 97 -0.69 -23.27 8.80
N ILE A 98 -0.04 -24.05 7.93
CA ILE A 98 -0.11 -23.87 6.47
C ILE A 98 -0.73 -25.10 5.84
N ASP A 99 -1.75 -24.88 5.03
CA ASP A 99 -2.42 -25.88 4.22
C ASP A 99 -2.06 -25.73 2.73
N HIS A 100 -2.45 -26.71 1.91
CA HIS A 100 -2.39 -26.58 0.46
C HIS A 100 -3.62 -25.83 -0.07
N GLN A 101 -3.46 -25.11 -1.20
CA GLN A 101 -4.59 -24.50 -1.89
C GLN A 101 -5.64 -25.55 -2.25
N SER A 102 -6.93 -25.21 -2.07
CA SER A 102 -8.05 -26.06 -2.49
C SER A 102 -7.96 -26.43 -3.98
N PRO A 103 -8.08 -27.72 -4.33
CA PRO A 103 -8.12 -28.17 -5.74
C PRO A 103 -9.28 -27.53 -6.51
N ASP A 104 -10.41 -27.25 -5.86
CA ASP A 104 -11.57 -26.61 -6.48
C ASP A 104 -11.28 -25.17 -6.91
N ILE A 105 -10.44 -24.46 -6.18
CA ILE A 105 -9.96 -23.11 -6.56
C ILE A 105 -8.90 -23.22 -7.66
N ALA A 106 -7.96 -24.15 -7.53
CA ALA A 106 -6.84 -24.32 -8.44
C ALA A 106 -7.30 -24.53 -9.89
N GLN A 107 -8.33 -25.34 -10.14
CA GLN A 107 -8.87 -25.59 -11.48
C GLN A 107 -9.38 -24.35 -12.21
N GLY A 108 -9.83 -23.30 -11.49
CA GLY A 108 -10.30 -22.05 -12.07
C GLY A 108 -9.16 -21.04 -12.39
N VAL A 109 -7.98 -21.26 -11.79
CA VAL A 109 -6.81 -20.36 -11.91
C VAL A 109 -5.73 -20.93 -12.83
N ASN A 110 -5.65 -22.26 -12.97
CA ASN A 110 -4.66 -22.89 -13.81
C ASN A 110 -5.06 -22.86 -15.29
N VAL A 111 -4.09 -22.57 -16.16
CA VAL A 111 -4.31 -22.55 -17.62
C VAL A 111 -4.68 -23.95 -18.13
N GLY A 112 -5.76 -24.04 -18.88
CA GLY A 112 -6.21 -25.30 -19.50
C GLY A 112 -7.02 -26.22 -18.59
N GLU A 113 -7.25 -25.84 -17.34
CA GLU A 113 -8.10 -26.54 -16.38
C GLU A 113 -9.48 -25.85 -16.24
N GLY A 114 -10.46 -26.54 -15.66
CA GLY A 114 -11.80 -26.01 -15.43
C GLY A 114 -12.63 -25.77 -16.69
N LEU A 115 -13.59 -24.85 -16.62
CA LEU A 115 -14.53 -24.54 -17.69
C LEU A 115 -13.99 -23.59 -18.77
N PHE A 116 -12.95 -22.80 -18.43
CA PHE A 116 -12.35 -21.82 -19.30
C PHE A 116 -10.89 -22.17 -19.58
N LYS A 117 -10.40 -21.86 -20.78
CA LYS A 117 -9.02 -22.20 -21.20
C LYS A 117 -7.98 -21.21 -20.70
N ASP A 118 -8.36 -19.92 -20.59
CA ASP A 118 -7.47 -18.87 -20.10
C ASP A 118 -7.41 -18.90 -18.58
N GLN A 119 -6.30 -18.41 -18.01
CA GLN A 119 -6.18 -18.22 -16.57
C GLN A 119 -7.31 -17.30 -16.07
N GLY A 120 -8.18 -17.84 -15.24
CA GLY A 120 -9.25 -17.08 -14.61
C GLY A 120 -8.79 -16.28 -13.40
N ALA A 121 -9.66 -15.41 -12.90
CA ALA A 121 -9.44 -14.72 -11.63
C ALA A 121 -9.44 -15.72 -10.47
N GLY A 122 -8.51 -15.55 -9.51
CA GLY A 122 -8.38 -16.41 -8.34
C GLY A 122 -9.51 -16.27 -7.32
N ASP A 123 -10.30 -15.20 -7.43
CA ASP A 123 -11.49 -14.94 -6.62
C ASP A 123 -12.44 -14.00 -7.38
N GLN A 124 -13.67 -13.88 -6.87
CA GLN A 124 -14.53 -12.75 -7.20
C GLN A 124 -14.07 -11.50 -6.47
N GLY A 125 -14.37 -10.31 -7.01
CA GLY A 125 -14.07 -9.08 -6.31
C GLY A 125 -14.19 -7.85 -7.19
N LEU A 126 -14.01 -6.68 -6.55
CA LEU A 126 -13.94 -5.39 -7.23
C LEU A 126 -12.70 -4.65 -6.75
N MET A 127 -11.96 -4.06 -7.69
CA MET A 127 -10.68 -3.41 -7.46
C MET A 127 -10.73 -2.00 -8.03
N PHE A 128 -10.08 -1.07 -7.34
CA PHE A 128 -10.07 0.33 -7.75
C PHE A 128 -8.67 0.83 -8.07
N GLY A 129 -8.58 1.64 -9.11
CA GLY A 129 -7.45 2.49 -9.41
C GLY A 129 -7.84 3.95 -9.32
N PHE A 130 -6.99 4.76 -8.70
CA PHE A 130 -7.20 6.20 -8.59
C PHE A 130 -5.92 6.97 -8.94
N ALA A 131 -6.09 8.15 -9.53
CA ALA A 131 -5.02 9.11 -9.74
C ALA A 131 -5.57 10.54 -9.73
N THR A 132 -4.74 11.49 -9.27
CA THR A 132 -5.03 12.92 -9.25
C THR A 132 -3.75 13.71 -9.50
N ASP A 133 -3.86 14.91 -10.09
CA ASP A 133 -2.71 15.79 -10.38
C ASP A 133 -2.22 16.60 -9.17
N GLU A 134 -2.64 16.23 -7.96
CA GLU A 134 -2.32 16.96 -6.72
C GLU A 134 -0.84 16.88 -6.33
N THR A 135 -0.16 15.80 -6.69
CA THR A 135 1.27 15.57 -6.38
C THR A 135 2.02 15.06 -7.61
N PRO A 136 3.36 15.19 -7.65
CA PRO A 136 4.17 14.62 -8.74
C PRO A 136 4.00 13.11 -8.93
N GLU A 137 3.65 12.40 -7.86
CA GLU A 137 3.38 10.97 -7.88
C GLU A 137 2.00 10.64 -8.49
N LEU A 138 1.20 11.67 -8.81
CA LEU A 138 -0.20 11.56 -9.23
C LEU A 138 -1.07 10.82 -8.20
N MET A 139 -0.90 11.21 -6.96
CA MET A 139 -1.58 10.69 -5.77
C MET A 139 -2.23 11.83 -4.98
N PRO A 140 -3.23 11.52 -4.14
CA PRO A 140 -3.79 12.49 -3.20
C PRO A 140 -2.73 13.03 -2.23
N MET A 141 -2.73 14.35 -2.04
CA MET A 141 -1.73 15.03 -1.22
C MET A 141 -1.73 14.58 0.26
N PRO A 142 -2.88 14.38 0.93
CA PRO A 142 -2.89 14.01 2.34
C PRO A 142 -2.18 12.67 2.61
N ILE A 143 -2.49 11.63 1.82
CA ILE A 143 -1.88 10.31 2.01
C ILE A 143 -0.39 10.32 1.64
N MET A 144 0.02 11.04 0.60
CA MET A 144 1.43 11.13 0.22
C MET A 144 2.27 11.80 1.31
N TYR A 145 1.79 12.87 1.92
CA TYR A 145 2.51 13.48 3.04
C TYR A 145 2.49 12.60 4.29
N ALA A 146 1.37 11.91 4.58
CA ALA A 146 1.32 10.96 5.66
C ALA A 146 2.38 9.83 5.47
N HIS A 147 2.49 9.26 4.27
CA HIS A 147 3.53 8.26 3.95
C HIS A 147 4.94 8.82 4.12
N LYS A 148 5.23 10.00 3.55
CA LYS A 148 6.55 10.63 3.64
C LYS A 148 6.95 10.94 5.08
N LEU A 149 6.01 11.34 5.94
CA LEU A 149 6.25 11.55 7.38
C LEU A 149 6.61 10.23 8.08
N CYS A 150 5.85 9.15 7.87
CA CYS A 150 6.15 7.84 8.43
C CYS A 150 7.49 7.28 7.92
N GLN A 151 7.77 7.45 6.63
CA GLN A 151 9.05 7.03 6.04
C GLN A 151 10.22 7.83 6.65
N ARG A 152 10.04 9.15 6.87
CA ARG A 152 11.06 9.99 7.52
C ARG A 152 11.28 9.59 8.97
N LEU A 153 10.22 9.28 9.74
CA LEU A 153 10.33 8.74 11.11
C LEU A 153 11.23 7.49 11.15
N SER A 154 10.97 6.54 10.26
CA SER A 154 11.78 5.32 10.17
C SER A 154 13.23 5.61 9.74
N THR A 155 13.44 6.57 8.84
CA THR A 155 14.76 6.97 8.38
C THR A 155 15.59 7.57 9.53
N VAL A 156 15.03 8.54 10.27
CA VAL A 156 15.79 9.20 11.36
C VAL A 156 16.03 8.29 12.55
N ARG A 157 15.15 7.30 12.76
CA ARG A 157 15.35 6.22 13.72
C ARG A 157 16.51 5.30 13.30
N LYS A 158 16.46 4.78 12.06
CA LYS A 158 17.43 3.79 11.57
C LYS A 158 18.84 4.35 11.39
N ASN A 159 18.97 5.62 11.03
CA ASN A 159 20.28 6.28 10.90
C ASN A 159 20.82 6.88 12.21
N GLY A 160 20.08 6.77 13.33
CA GLY A 160 20.46 7.24 14.64
C GLY A 160 20.33 8.75 14.86
N ALA A 161 19.77 9.51 13.92
CA ALA A 161 19.56 10.95 14.11
C ALA A 161 18.58 11.26 15.26
N LEU A 162 17.58 10.40 15.44
CA LEU A 162 16.67 10.40 16.60
C LEU A 162 16.70 8.99 17.24
N ASP A 163 17.75 8.69 17.97
CA ASP A 163 18.03 7.35 18.52
C ASP A 163 17.09 6.92 19.66
N PHE A 164 16.30 7.87 20.18
CA PHE A 164 15.25 7.60 21.15
C PHE A 164 13.98 7.00 20.52
N LEU A 165 13.81 7.06 19.19
CA LEU A 165 12.64 6.49 18.53
C LEU A 165 12.67 4.95 18.54
N ARG A 166 11.48 4.36 18.68
CA ARG A 166 11.21 2.94 18.50
C ARG A 166 10.45 2.70 17.19
N PRO A 167 10.26 1.44 16.76
CA PRO A 167 9.75 1.14 15.41
C PRO A 167 8.33 1.59 15.12
N ASP A 168 7.42 1.60 16.10
CA ASP A 168 6.02 1.92 15.90
C ASP A 168 5.78 3.43 15.81
N GLY A 169 4.89 3.80 14.92
CA GLY A 169 4.49 5.19 14.75
C GLY A 169 3.37 5.37 13.74
N LYS A 170 2.70 6.52 13.83
CA LYS A 170 1.60 6.92 12.95
C LYS A 170 1.74 8.38 12.58
N SER A 171 1.24 8.72 11.41
CA SER A 171 1.06 10.10 10.98
C SER A 171 -0.34 10.31 10.44
N GLN A 172 -0.87 11.51 10.60
CA GLN A 172 -2.13 11.95 9.99
C GLN A 172 -1.94 13.37 9.48
N VAL A 173 -2.41 13.64 8.27
CA VAL A 173 -2.29 14.94 7.62
C VAL A 173 -3.65 15.40 7.15
N THR A 174 -4.06 16.58 7.59
CA THR A 174 -5.27 17.27 7.13
C THR A 174 -4.88 18.40 6.20
N ILE A 175 -5.41 18.38 4.99
CA ILE A 175 -5.23 19.39 3.95
C ILE A 175 -6.52 20.20 3.82
N GLU A 176 -6.39 21.53 3.79
CA GLU A 176 -7.44 22.45 3.37
C GLU A 176 -7.46 22.53 1.85
N TYR A 177 -8.64 22.35 1.28
CA TYR A 177 -8.91 22.44 -0.14
C TYR A 177 -9.77 23.66 -0.45
N GLU A 178 -9.46 24.32 -1.55
CA GLU A 178 -10.26 25.40 -2.11
C GLU A 178 -10.60 25.06 -3.57
N ASN A 179 -11.89 24.95 -3.89
CA ASN A 179 -12.38 24.56 -5.22
C ASN A 179 -11.74 23.26 -5.74
N GLY A 180 -11.56 22.26 -4.85
CA GLY A 180 -11.01 20.95 -5.17
C GLY A 180 -9.47 20.93 -5.35
N THR A 181 -8.77 22.03 -5.07
CA THR A 181 -7.30 22.16 -5.15
C THR A 181 -6.72 22.26 -3.74
N PRO A 182 -5.63 21.50 -3.42
CA PRO A 182 -4.95 21.63 -2.13
C PRO A 182 -4.38 23.03 -1.92
N LYS A 183 -4.65 23.66 -0.79
CA LYS A 183 -4.25 25.03 -0.45
C LYS A 183 -3.13 25.05 0.60
N ARG A 184 -3.37 24.44 1.78
CA ARG A 184 -2.43 24.41 2.90
C ARG A 184 -2.61 23.16 3.75
N VAL A 185 -1.61 22.86 4.55
CA VAL A 185 -1.70 21.86 5.61
C VAL A 185 -2.33 22.51 6.85
N ASP A 186 -3.50 22.04 7.25
CA ASP A 186 -4.18 22.54 8.44
C ASP A 186 -3.65 21.87 9.71
N THR A 187 -3.55 20.54 9.70
CA THR A 187 -3.16 19.78 10.90
C THR A 187 -2.23 18.63 10.55
N ILE A 188 -1.20 18.44 11.38
CA ILE A 188 -0.32 17.28 11.36
C ILE A 188 -0.36 16.62 12.73
N VAL A 189 -0.68 15.31 12.75
CA VAL A 189 -0.62 14.47 13.94
C VAL A 189 0.48 13.44 13.75
N ILE A 190 1.38 13.32 14.73
CA ILE A 190 2.41 12.28 14.78
C ILE A 190 2.31 11.54 16.11
N ALA A 191 2.18 10.23 16.05
CA ALA A 191 2.41 9.34 17.18
C ALA A 191 3.70 8.55 16.93
N ALA A 192 4.72 8.74 17.75
CA ALA A 192 6.02 8.11 17.61
C ALA A 192 6.40 7.38 18.89
N GLN A 193 6.55 6.06 18.81
CA GLN A 193 7.01 5.24 19.92
C GLN A 193 8.46 5.62 20.28
N HIS A 194 8.76 5.74 21.57
CA HIS A 194 10.05 6.25 22.04
C HIS A 194 10.54 5.54 23.31
N LYS A 195 11.83 5.74 23.63
CA LYS A 195 12.45 5.34 24.90
C LYS A 195 11.85 6.16 26.06
N PRO A 196 11.82 5.63 27.29
CA PRO A 196 11.18 6.31 28.44
C PRO A 196 11.89 7.59 28.88
N ASP A 197 13.16 7.78 28.56
CA ASP A 197 14.05 8.77 29.17
C ASP A 197 14.04 10.15 28.47
N ILE A 198 13.22 10.32 27.41
CA ILE A 198 13.07 11.62 26.73
C ILE A 198 11.85 12.37 27.26
N SER A 199 11.97 13.67 27.46
CA SER A 199 10.83 14.54 27.79
C SER A 199 9.89 14.73 26.58
N HIS A 200 8.63 15.04 26.86
CA HIS A 200 7.64 15.28 25.81
C HIS A 200 8.00 16.50 24.94
N GLU A 201 8.53 17.54 25.57
CA GLU A 201 8.92 18.81 24.91
C GLU A 201 10.09 18.57 23.93
N GLU A 202 11.14 17.89 24.35
CA GLU A 202 12.31 17.55 23.52
C GLU A 202 11.90 16.65 22.34
N LEU A 203 11.07 15.64 22.60
CA LEU A 203 10.53 14.75 21.56
C LEU A 203 9.73 15.54 20.54
N LYS A 204 8.82 16.41 21.00
CA LYS A 204 7.95 17.21 20.12
C LYS A 204 8.77 18.14 19.24
N GLU A 205 9.75 18.85 19.81
CA GLU A 205 10.65 19.76 19.07
C GLU A 205 11.44 18.98 18.02
N ALA A 206 12.07 17.87 18.41
CA ALA A 206 12.84 17.04 17.49
C ALA A 206 12.00 16.50 16.32
N ILE A 207 10.78 16.06 16.59
CA ILE A 207 9.86 15.59 15.51
C ILE A 207 9.47 16.72 14.58
N ILE A 208 9.19 17.93 15.10
CA ILE A 208 8.85 19.08 14.25
C ILE A 208 10.04 19.44 13.35
N GLU A 209 11.24 19.54 13.90
CA GLU A 209 12.42 20.00 13.15
C GLU A 209 12.97 18.92 12.19
N GLU A 210 13.11 17.68 12.64
CA GLU A 210 13.78 16.63 11.88
C GLU A 210 12.85 15.78 11.01
N VAL A 211 11.54 15.83 11.28
CA VAL A 211 10.56 15.07 10.51
C VAL A 211 9.62 15.99 9.74
N ILE A 212 8.81 16.80 10.42
CA ILE A 212 7.74 17.56 9.76
C ILE A 212 8.32 18.61 8.80
N LYS A 213 9.19 19.48 9.27
CA LYS A 213 9.79 20.55 8.45
C LYS A 213 10.70 20.06 7.32
N LYS A 214 11.19 18.80 7.41
CA LYS A 214 11.98 18.18 6.34
C LYS A 214 11.13 17.52 5.24
N VAL A 215 9.87 17.23 5.55
CA VAL A 215 8.94 16.55 4.63
C VAL A 215 7.95 17.50 3.98
N ILE A 216 7.33 18.38 4.79
CA ILE A 216 6.29 19.26 4.29
C ILE A 216 6.93 20.55 3.72
N PRO A 217 6.69 20.89 2.45
CA PRO A 217 7.20 22.12 1.87
C PRO A 217 6.67 23.36 2.60
N LYS A 218 7.55 24.34 2.83
CA LYS A 218 7.23 25.57 3.56
C LYS A 218 6.01 26.32 3.00
N LYS A 219 5.76 26.23 1.69
CA LYS A 219 4.62 26.90 1.04
C LYS A 219 3.25 26.39 1.48
N TYR A 220 3.20 25.19 2.12
CA TYR A 220 1.96 24.60 2.63
C TYR A 220 1.81 24.74 4.15
N ILE A 221 2.80 25.30 4.84
CA ILE A 221 2.80 25.54 6.29
C ILE A 221 2.70 27.03 6.54
N ASP A 222 1.82 27.44 7.44
CA ASP A 222 1.65 28.82 7.89
C ASP A 222 1.52 28.92 9.43
N GLY A 223 1.19 30.13 9.93
CA GLY A 223 1.03 30.36 11.38
C GLY A 223 -0.15 29.65 12.02
N ASP A 224 -1.12 29.22 11.23
CA ASP A 224 -2.33 28.53 11.69
C ASP A 224 -2.21 27.00 11.59
N THR A 225 -1.11 26.46 11.05
CA THR A 225 -0.86 25.01 10.99
C THR A 225 -0.67 24.43 12.38
N ARG A 226 -1.49 23.45 12.74
CA ARG A 226 -1.50 22.80 14.05
C ARG A 226 -0.65 21.53 14.06
N TYR A 227 0.12 21.34 15.13
CA TYR A 227 0.99 20.18 15.33
C TYR A 227 0.59 19.43 16.61
N PHE A 228 0.23 18.17 16.49
CA PHE A 228 -0.04 17.25 17.58
C PHE A 228 0.99 16.11 17.56
N VAL A 229 1.94 16.15 18.47
CA VAL A 229 2.97 15.11 18.61
C VAL A 229 2.76 14.40 19.92
N ASN A 230 2.53 13.08 19.89
CA ASN A 230 2.23 12.25 21.08
C ASN A 230 1.25 12.96 22.02
N ALA A 231 0.07 13.31 21.53
CA ALA A 231 -0.91 14.13 22.25
C ALA A 231 -1.36 13.54 23.60
N THR A 232 -1.15 12.24 23.83
CA THR A 232 -1.38 11.57 25.13
C THR A 232 -0.23 11.74 26.13
N GLY A 233 0.87 12.39 25.72
CA GLY A 233 2.08 12.65 26.52
C GLY A 233 3.16 11.59 26.41
N LYS A 234 2.83 10.29 26.37
CA LYS A 234 3.79 9.18 26.31
C LYS A 234 3.34 8.10 25.33
N PHE A 235 4.32 7.55 24.58
CA PHE A 235 4.13 6.38 23.73
C PHE A 235 5.36 5.46 23.86
N VAL A 236 5.54 4.84 25.01
CA VAL A 236 6.66 3.92 25.30
C VAL A 236 6.25 2.47 24.99
N VAL A 237 5.06 2.07 25.39
CA VAL A 237 4.47 0.76 25.06
C VAL A 237 3.79 0.89 23.68
N GLY A 238 4.24 0.11 22.72
CA GLY A 238 3.77 0.13 21.33
C GLY A 238 4.23 -1.11 20.59
N GLY A 239 4.03 -1.14 19.27
CA GLY A 239 4.27 -2.32 18.46
C GLY A 239 3.35 -3.48 18.84
N PRO A 240 3.71 -4.74 18.52
CA PRO A 240 2.89 -5.90 18.85
C PRO A 240 2.60 -6.12 20.34
N MET A 241 3.34 -5.44 21.24
CA MET A 241 3.02 -5.42 22.66
C MET A 241 1.86 -4.49 22.99
N GLY A 242 1.71 -3.40 22.27
CA GLY A 242 0.67 -2.40 22.50
C GLY A 242 -0.66 -2.74 21.85
N ASP A 243 -0.60 -3.38 20.68
CA ASP A 243 -1.76 -3.75 19.87
C ASP A 243 -1.46 -4.98 19.02
N CYS A 244 -2.48 -5.81 18.79
CA CYS A 244 -2.37 -6.98 17.92
C CYS A 244 -2.36 -6.53 16.45
N GLY A 245 -1.41 -7.04 15.65
CA GLY A 245 -1.34 -6.82 14.22
C GLY A 245 -1.83 -8.02 13.42
N MET A 246 -2.44 -7.74 12.27
CA MET A 246 -2.84 -8.75 11.30
C MET A 246 -2.59 -8.25 9.88
N THR A 247 -2.26 -9.19 8.98
CA THR A 247 -2.14 -8.92 7.55
C THR A 247 -3.43 -8.33 6.99
N GLY A 248 -3.31 -7.27 6.18
CA GLY A 248 -4.43 -6.69 5.45
C GLY A 248 -5.39 -5.82 6.26
N ARG A 249 -4.96 -5.30 7.42
CA ARG A 249 -5.79 -4.39 8.25
C ARG A 249 -5.54 -2.90 8.00
N LYS A 250 -4.67 -2.53 7.05
CA LYS A 250 -4.35 -1.13 6.70
C LYS A 250 -4.62 -0.83 5.22
N ILE A 251 -5.72 -1.38 4.69
CA ILE A 251 -6.04 -1.32 3.26
C ILE A 251 -6.21 0.11 2.71
N ILE A 252 -6.69 1.05 3.51
CA ILE A 252 -6.83 2.45 3.11
C ILE A 252 -5.47 3.17 3.12
N VAL A 253 -4.60 2.84 4.08
CA VAL A 253 -3.19 3.29 4.10
C VAL A 253 -2.44 2.73 2.89
N ASP A 254 -2.70 1.48 2.52
CA ASP A 254 -2.04 0.81 1.39
C ASP A 254 -2.42 1.41 0.03
N THR A 255 -3.54 2.12 -0.06
CA THR A 255 -4.09 2.63 -1.30
C THR A 255 -4.10 4.17 -1.37
N TYR A 256 -5.25 4.80 -1.28
CA TYR A 256 -5.41 6.23 -1.61
C TYR A 256 -5.80 7.11 -0.41
N GLY A 257 -5.71 6.59 0.83
CA GLY A 257 -5.98 7.37 2.04
C GLY A 257 -7.44 7.84 2.18
N GLY A 258 -8.37 7.20 1.48
CA GLY A 258 -9.81 7.50 1.52
C GLY A 258 -10.32 8.43 0.42
N GLN A 259 -9.46 9.01 -0.42
CA GLN A 259 -9.92 9.81 -1.58
C GLN A 259 -10.40 8.95 -2.76
N GLY A 260 -9.73 7.82 -3.01
CA GLY A 260 -10.22 6.80 -3.96
C GLY A 260 -11.05 5.74 -3.24
N SER A 261 -11.98 5.14 -3.98
CA SER A 261 -12.78 4.00 -3.51
C SER A 261 -11.91 2.78 -3.23
N HIS A 262 -12.43 1.82 -2.46
CA HIS A 262 -11.76 0.56 -2.15
C HIS A 262 -12.71 -0.63 -2.25
N GLY A 263 -12.23 -1.74 -2.79
CA GLY A 263 -13.03 -2.97 -2.97
C GLY A 263 -13.05 -3.89 -1.75
N GLY A 264 -12.22 -3.62 -0.72
CA GLY A 264 -12.14 -4.40 0.52
C GLY A 264 -11.05 -5.47 0.53
N GLY A 265 -10.51 -5.88 -0.63
CA GLY A 265 -9.43 -6.88 -0.72
C GLY A 265 -8.07 -6.32 -0.28
N CYS A 266 -7.36 -7.06 0.57
CA CYS A 266 -5.98 -6.74 0.95
C CYS A 266 -4.98 -7.27 -0.08
N PHE A 267 -3.74 -6.75 -0.04
CA PHE A 267 -2.67 -7.08 -0.98
C PHE A 267 -1.62 -8.02 -0.40
N SER A 268 -1.06 -7.67 0.77
CA SER A 268 0.06 -8.39 1.37
C SER A 268 -0.26 -9.87 1.61
N GLY A 269 0.74 -10.73 1.41
CA GLY A 269 0.61 -12.17 1.53
C GLY A 269 -0.02 -12.89 0.33
N LYS A 270 -0.51 -12.17 -0.67
CA LYS A 270 -1.15 -12.72 -1.87
C LYS A 270 -0.21 -12.71 -3.07
N ASP A 271 -0.04 -13.87 -3.74
CA ASP A 271 0.61 -13.92 -5.05
C ASP A 271 -0.24 -13.24 -6.14
N PRO A 272 0.34 -12.86 -7.30
CA PRO A 272 -0.37 -12.07 -8.30
C PRO A 272 -1.52 -12.79 -9.04
N SER A 273 -1.76 -14.08 -8.83
CA SER A 273 -2.97 -14.75 -9.32
C SER A 273 -4.24 -14.24 -8.63
N LYS A 274 -4.10 -13.65 -7.44
CA LYS A 274 -5.18 -13.00 -6.71
C LYS A 274 -5.42 -11.60 -7.30
N VAL A 275 -6.57 -11.41 -7.93
CA VAL A 275 -6.94 -10.17 -8.61
C VAL A 275 -7.07 -8.97 -7.65
N ASP A 276 -7.33 -9.21 -6.37
CA ASP A 276 -7.27 -8.17 -5.34
C ASP A 276 -5.97 -7.37 -5.44
N ARG A 277 -4.85 -8.06 -5.67
CA ARG A 277 -3.54 -7.43 -5.81
C ARG A 277 -3.25 -7.02 -7.24
N SER A 278 -3.22 -7.94 -8.19
CA SER A 278 -2.80 -7.68 -9.56
C SER A 278 -3.71 -6.71 -10.31
N ALA A 279 -5.03 -6.86 -10.20
CA ALA A 279 -5.96 -5.97 -10.88
C ALA A 279 -6.06 -4.59 -10.21
N SER A 280 -5.81 -4.47 -8.89
CA SER A 280 -5.66 -3.16 -8.25
C SER A 280 -4.42 -2.42 -8.76
N TYR A 281 -3.31 -3.13 -8.96
CA TYR A 281 -2.10 -2.54 -9.55
C TYR A 281 -2.34 -2.11 -11.00
N MET A 282 -3.04 -2.92 -11.79
CA MET A 282 -3.40 -2.56 -13.16
C MET A 282 -4.37 -1.38 -13.21
N ALA A 283 -5.38 -1.36 -12.34
CA ALA A 283 -6.32 -0.23 -12.25
C ALA A 283 -5.59 1.08 -11.88
N ARG A 284 -4.62 1.03 -10.95
CA ARG A 284 -3.75 2.16 -10.63
C ARG A 284 -2.91 2.58 -11.85
N HIS A 285 -2.30 1.64 -12.54
CA HIS A 285 -1.49 1.92 -13.73
C HIS A 285 -2.30 2.66 -14.80
N ILE A 286 -3.51 2.20 -15.09
CA ILE A 286 -4.41 2.84 -16.06
C ILE A 286 -4.80 4.24 -15.60
N ALA A 287 -5.30 4.39 -14.37
CA ALA A 287 -5.70 5.69 -13.84
C ALA A 287 -4.56 6.70 -13.86
N LYS A 288 -3.35 6.26 -13.47
CA LYS A 288 -2.14 7.10 -13.50
C LYS A 288 -1.78 7.55 -14.91
N ASN A 289 -1.81 6.66 -15.90
CA ASN A 289 -1.51 7.00 -17.28
C ASN A 289 -2.56 7.92 -17.91
N ILE A 290 -3.85 7.79 -17.55
CA ILE A 290 -4.91 8.71 -17.98
C ILE A 290 -4.63 10.14 -17.48
N VAL A 291 -4.28 10.31 -16.21
CA VAL A 291 -3.96 11.62 -15.64
C VAL A 291 -2.64 12.15 -16.19
N ALA A 292 -1.61 11.32 -16.29
CA ALA A 292 -0.31 11.69 -16.88
C ALA A 292 -0.41 12.11 -18.35
N ALA A 293 -1.33 11.50 -19.12
CA ALA A 293 -1.62 11.88 -20.50
C ALA A 293 -2.40 13.20 -20.61
N GLY A 294 -2.85 13.78 -19.50
CA GLY A 294 -3.69 14.99 -19.48
C GLY A 294 -5.12 14.78 -19.95
N LEU A 295 -5.59 13.52 -20.01
CA LEU A 295 -6.97 13.21 -20.39
C LEU A 295 -7.99 13.57 -19.30
N ALA A 296 -7.56 13.66 -18.06
CA ALA A 296 -8.30 14.18 -16.91
C ALA A 296 -7.35 14.64 -15.82
N LYS A 297 -7.82 15.48 -14.88
CA LYS A 297 -7.08 15.80 -13.65
C LYS A 297 -7.28 14.77 -12.55
N LYS A 298 -8.44 14.09 -12.56
CA LYS A 298 -8.78 13.01 -11.62
C LYS A 298 -9.37 11.84 -12.39
N CYS A 299 -8.99 10.63 -12.02
CA CYS A 299 -9.47 9.42 -12.65
C CYS A 299 -9.67 8.33 -11.61
N GLU A 300 -10.85 7.74 -11.54
CA GLU A 300 -11.14 6.52 -10.82
C GLU A 300 -11.60 5.44 -11.80
N LEU A 301 -11.00 4.26 -11.68
CA LEU A 301 -11.32 3.08 -12.47
C LEU A 301 -11.69 1.93 -11.55
N GLN A 302 -12.84 1.27 -11.79
CA GLN A 302 -13.20 0.02 -11.14
C GLN A 302 -13.09 -1.13 -12.13
N LEU A 303 -12.46 -2.21 -11.70
CA LEU A 303 -12.47 -3.52 -12.37
C LEU A 303 -13.20 -4.51 -11.46
N ALA A 304 -14.06 -5.36 -12.02
CA ALA A 304 -14.70 -6.43 -11.26
C ALA A 304 -14.53 -7.77 -11.96
N TYR A 305 -14.29 -8.83 -11.18
CA TYR A 305 -14.07 -10.18 -11.68
C TYR A 305 -15.00 -11.18 -10.99
N SER A 306 -15.22 -12.31 -11.66
CA SER A 306 -15.78 -13.54 -11.09
C SER A 306 -14.71 -14.60 -11.02
N ILE A 307 -14.72 -15.42 -9.98
CA ILE A 307 -13.78 -16.54 -9.84
C ILE A 307 -13.78 -17.43 -11.09
N GLY A 308 -12.61 -17.83 -11.54
CA GLY A 308 -12.44 -18.71 -12.70
C GLY A 308 -12.69 -18.04 -14.07
N VAL A 309 -13.12 -16.77 -14.13
CA VAL A 309 -13.39 -16.05 -15.38
C VAL A 309 -12.24 -15.09 -15.68
N ALA A 310 -11.69 -15.16 -16.91
CA ALA A 310 -10.57 -14.32 -17.31
C ALA A 310 -10.98 -12.87 -17.61
N GLN A 311 -12.09 -12.66 -18.31
CA GLN A 311 -12.54 -11.32 -18.63
C GLN A 311 -13.19 -10.64 -17.43
N PRO A 312 -12.91 -9.33 -17.19
CA PRO A 312 -13.63 -8.61 -16.16
C PRO A 312 -15.14 -8.59 -16.45
N VAL A 313 -15.96 -8.81 -15.43
CA VAL A 313 -17.42 -8.76 -15.55
C VAL A 313 -17.93 -7.33 -15.68
N SER A 314 -17.18 -6.35 -15.20
CA SER A 314 -17.46 -4.93 -15.42
C SER A 314 -16.21 -4.06 -15.37
N VAL A 315 -16.24 -2.95 -16.11
CA VAL A 315 -15.27 -1.86 -16.06
C VAL A 315 -16.04 -0.55 -15.92
N MET A 316 -15.84 0.17 -14.82
CA MET A 316 -16.41 1.49 -14.59
C MET A 316 -15.28 2.53 -14.61
N LEU A 317 -15.54 3.68 -15.21
CA LEU A 317 -14.63 4.81 -15.25
C LEU A 317 -15.36 6.05 -14.73
N ASP A 318 -14.71 6.81 -13.85
CA ASP A 318 -15.13 8.15 -13.49
C ASP A 318 -13.96 9.13 -13.62
N LEU A 319 -14.17 10.22 -14.33
CA LEU A 319 -13.22 11.31 -14.53
C LEU A 319 -13.51 12.50 -13.61
N MET A 320 -14.48 12.37 -12.72
CA MET A 320 -14.88 13.38 -11.71
C MET A 320 -15.10 14.78 -12.29
N GLY A 321 -15.70 14.83 -13.49
CA GLY A 321 -15.96 16.09 -14.20
C GLY A 321 -14.74 16.78 -14.80
N THR A 322 -13.56 16.17 -14.74
CA THR A 322 -12.28 16.77 -15.18
C THR A 322 -11.80 16.26 -16.55
N GLY A 323 -12.56 15.40 -17.22
CA GLY A 323 -12.20 14.83 -18.51
C GLY A 323 -12.16 15.87 -19.64
N VAL A 324 -11.12 15.82 -20.48
CA VAL A 324 -10.95 16.73 -21.63
C VAL A 324 -11.65 16.21 -22.91
N ILE A 325 -11.96 14.92 -22.94
CA ILE A 325 -12.77 14.27 -23.97
C ILE A 325 -13.92 13.48 -23.31
N PRO A 326 -14.97 13.08 -24.05
CA PRO A 326 -16.09 12.35 -23.46
C PRO A 326 -15.64 11.08 -22.75
N LYS A 327 -16.13 10.85 -21.51
CA LYS A 327 -15.82 9.69 -20.68
C LYS A 327 -15.99 8.36 -21.43
N ARG A 328 -17.03 8.24 -22.27
CA ARG A 328 -17.24 7.06 -23.11
C ARG A 328 -16.03 6.78 -24.02
N ARG A 329 -15.47 7.82 -24.64
CA ARG A 329 -14.32 7.68 -25.54
C ARG A 329 -13.08 7.24 -24.78
N VAL A 330 -12.82 7.79 -23.59
CA VAL A 330 -11.71 7.34 -22.72
C VAL A 330 -11.87 5.87 -22.35
N LYS A 331 -13.09 5.42 -22.00
CA LYS A 331 -13.35 4.01 -21.70
C LYS A 331 -13.09 3.09 -22.90
N GLU A 332 -13.52 3.50 -24.10
CA GLU A 332 -13.24 2.75 -25.35
C GLU A 332 -11.72 2.60 -25.58
N ILE A 333 -10.95 3.66 -25.37
CA ILE A 333 -9.48 3.65 -25.47
C ILE A 333 -8.87 2.69 -24.44
N ILE A 334 -9.32 2.73 -23.19
CA ILE A 334 -8.83 1.81 -22.15
C ILE A 334 -9.03 0.35 -22.58
N LEU A 335 -10.21 -0.01 -23.07
CA LEU A 335 -10.53 -1.37 -23.48
C LEU A 335 -9.81 -1.82 -24.77
N ASP A 336 -9.38 -0.88 -25.61
CA ASP A 336 -8.59 -1.15 -26.82
C ASP A 336 -7.09 -1.32 -26.50
N VAL A 337 -6.58 -0.60 -25.50
CA VAL A 337 -5.15 -0.50 -25.21
C VAL A 337 -4.68 -1.52 -24.16
N PHE A 338 -5.52 -1.84 -23.17
CA PHE A 338 -5.13 -2.68 -22.04
C PHE A 338 -5.86 -4.02 -22.03
N ASP A 339 -5.09 -5.10 -21.98
CA ASP A 339 -5.63 -6.43 -21.73
C ASP A 339 -5.83 -6.62 -20.22
N LEU A 340 -7.09 -6.76 -19.82
CA LEU A 340 -7.50 -6.81 -18.41
C LEU A 340 -7.65 -8.25 -17.90
N ARG A 341 -7.24 -9.27 -18.66
CA ARG A 341 -7.22 -10.65 -18.20
C ARG A 341 -6.13 -10.84 -17.14
N PRO A 342 -6.38 -11.61 -16.05
CA PRO A 342 -5.41 -11.77 -14.96
C PRO A 342 -4.02 -12.19 -15.42
N GLY A 343 -3.92 -13.18 -16.33
CA GLY A 343 -2.63 -13.63 -16.88
C GLY A 343 -1.90 -12.53 -17.64
N ALA A 344 -2.62 -11.75 -18.45
CA ALA A 344 -2.04 -10.64 -19.21
C ALA A 344 -1.57 -9.49 -18.29
N ILE A 345 -2.31 -9.20 -17.22
CA ILE A 345 -1.90 -8.22 -16.20
C ILE A 345 -0.59 -8.64 -15.53
N ILE A 346 -0.48 -9.91 -15.13
CA ILE A 346 0.71 -10.46 -14.47
C ILE A 346 1.93 -10.32 -15.37
N GLU A 347 1.79 -10.66 -16.66
CA GLU A 347 2.86 -10.55 -17.66
C GLU A 347 3.21 -9.08 -17.93
N TYR A 348 2.22 -8.23 -18.21
CA TYR A 348 2.43 -6.83 -18.56
C TYR A 348 3.11 -6.03 -17.44
N LEU A 349 2.70 -6.25 -16.20
CA LEU A 349 3.30 -5.58 -15.03
C LEU A 349 4.52 -6.32 -14.47
N ASP A 350 4.92 -7.46 -15.07
CA ASP A 350 6.07 -8.28 -14.63
C ASP A 350 6.01 -8.60 -13.13
N LEU A 351 4.90 -9.20 -12.70
CA LEU A 351 4.60 -9.44 -11.28
C LEU A 351 5.20 -10.73 -10.71
N LEU A 352 5.78 -11.62 -11.54
CA LEU A 352 6.41 -12.87 -11.07
C LEU A 352 7.86 -12.62 -10.62
N ARG A 353 8.04 -11.65 -9.73
CA ARG A 353 9.33 -11.24 -9.14
C ARG A 353 9.20 -11.07 -7.62
N PRO A 354 10.29 -11.24 -6.84
CA PRO A 354 10.30 -10.99 -5.40
C PRO A 354 10.35 -9.46 -5.13
N ILE A 355 9.22 -8.79 -5.25
CA ILE A 355 9.08 -7.32 -5.13
C ILE A 355 8.13 -6.89 -4.03
N TYR A 356 7.49 -7.84 -3.37
CA TYR A 356 6.31 -7.60 -2.53
C TYR A 356 6.65 -7.08 -1.14
N LYS A 357 7.73 -7.54 -0.51
CA LYS A 357 8.20 -7.01 0.77
C LYS A 357 8.36 -5.49 0.76
N LYS A 358 8.82 -4.91 -0.35
CA LYS A 358 8.98 -3.46 -0.51
C LYS A 358 7.66 -2.69 -0.53
N THR A 359 6.55 -3.35 -0.82
CA THR A 359 5.22 -2.73 -0.83
C THR A 359 4.56 -2.71 0.55
N SER A 360 5.03 -3.51 1.50
CA SER A 360 4.37 -3.76 2.78
C SER A 360 4.27 -2.55 3.71
N ALA A 361 5.00 -1.45 3.43
CA ALA A 361 4.91 -0.21 4.20
C ALA A 361 4.97 1.02 3.30
N TYR A 362 4.37 2.13 3.76
CA TYR A 362 4.34 3.44 3.10
C TYR A 362 3.54 3.46 1.79
N GLY A 363 2.51 2.62 1.68
CA GLY A 363 1.60 2.52 0.55
C GLY A 363 2.15 1.72 -0.63
N HIS A 364 1.24 1.10 -1.38
CA HIS A 364 1.55 0.38 -2.60
C HIS A 364 1.63 1.29 -3.82
N PHE A 365 1.08 2.51 -3.73
CA PHE A 365 0.97 3.47 -4.81
C PHE A 365 1.75 4.76 -4.53
N GLY A 366 2.08 5.50 -5.60
CA GLY A 366 2.87 6.72 -5.50
C GLY A 366 4.35 6.46 -5.20
N ARG A 367 4.87 5.29 -5.55
CA ARG A 367 6.23 4.85 -5.29
C ARG A 367 7.11 4.96 -6.54
N ASN A 368 8.40 5.07 -6.34
CA ASN A 368 9.40 5.06 -7.40
C ASN A 368 10.32 3.85 -7.26
N GLY A 369 10.77 3.32 -8.39
CA GLY A 369 11.70 2.19 -8.42
C GLY A 369 11.26 1.10 -9.38
N PRO A 370 12.18 0.20 -9.77
CA PRO A 370 11.92 -0.86 -10.73
C PRO A 370 10.93 -1.92 -10.21
N GLU A 371 10.75 -1.99 -8.89
CA GLU A 371 9.80 -2.90 -8.24
C GLU A 371 8.35 -2.49 -8.47
N PHE A 372 8.08 -1.19 -8.62
CA PHE A 372 6.73 -0.63 -8.73
C PHE A 372 6.34 -0.42 -10.21
N SER A 373 6.30 -1.51 -10.97
CA SER A 373 6.05 -1.47 -12.43
C SER A 373 4.73 -0.80 -12.81
N TRP A 374 3.71 -0.88 -11.95
CA TRP A 374 2.40 -0.23 -12.13
C TRP A 374 2.43 1.29 -11.99
N GLU A 375 3.53 1.85 -11.50
CA GLU A 375 3.72 3.30 -11.40
C GLU A 375 4.32 3.93 -12.66
N LYS A 376 4.69 3.13 -13.67
CA LYS A 376 5.20 3.64 -14.95
C LYS A 376 4.13 4.41 -15.72
N THR A 377 4.56 5.48 -16.41
CA THR A 377 3.72 6.31 -17.29
C THR A 377 4.02 6.06 -18.77
N ASN A 378 4.34 4.83 -19.12
CA ASN A 378 4.81 4.40 -20.44
C ASN A 378 3.71 4.34 -21.52
N MET A 379 2.44 4.53 -21.14
CA MET A 379 1.30 4.51 -22.07
C MET A 379 0.81 5.91 -22.47
N VAL A 380 1.46 6.96 -21.96
CA VAL A 380 1.04 8.36 -22.18
C VAL A 380 0.91 8.71 -23.66
N ASP A 381 1.93 8.40 -24.47
CA ASP A 381 1.95 8.76 -25.89
C ASP A 381 0.87 7.99 -26.68
N VAL A 382 0.71 6.68 -26.38
CA VAL A 382 -0.33 5.84 -26.99
C VAL A 382 -1.72 6.37 -26.66
N LEU A 383 -1.96 6.76 -25.40
CA LEU A 383 -3.24 7.29 -24.97
C LEU A 383 -3.55 8.64 -25.61
N LYS A 384 -2.58 9.53 -25.76
CA LYS A 384 -2.72 10.80 -26.47
C LYS A 384 -3.05 10.60 -27.95
N GLU A 385 -2.31 9.73 -28.63
CA GLU A 385 -2.56 9.41 -30.03
C GLU A 385 -3.98 8.88 -30.24
N LYS A 386 -4.42 7.91 -29.42
CA LYS A 386 -5.75 7.33 -29.50
C LYS A 386 -6.88 8.34 -29.15
N ALA A 387 -6.56 9.31 -28.33
CA ALA A 387 -7.46 10.40 -27.94
C ALA A 387 -7.52 11.53 -28.99
N GLY A 388 -6.50 11.66 -29.83
CA GLY A 388 -6.37 12.73 -30.83
C GLY A 388 -5.92 14.08 -30.22
N ILE A 389 -5.07 14.05 -29.17
CA ILE A 389 -4.55 15.23 -28.49
C ILE A 389 -3.01 15.24 -28.41
#